data_542552df3e3536f83e9d62c312bf089d
#
_entry.id   542552df3e3536f83e9d62c312bf089d
#
_cell.length_a   1.000
_cell.length_b   1.000
_cell.length_c   1.000
_cell.angle_alpha   90.00
_cell.angle_beta   90.00
_cell.angle_gamma   90.00
#
_symmetry.space_group_name_H-M   'P 1'
#
loop_
_entity.id
_entity.type
_entity.pdbx_description
1 polymer ?
#
loop_
_entity_poly.entity_id
_entity_poly.type
_entity_poly.pdbx_seq_one_letter_code
_entity_poly.pdbx_strand_id
1 'polypeptide(L)'
;MNRDNYIEIFSAAFNKLFIESSYHSPNWFWAFSIIPVIIAYYILKNSNDQVDVKFSSSEGFQEDRLFKYLQHIPFVLVNLAVIAFVIALARPQDAKSWEQTKTQGIDMVLSMDISTSMNAPDFKPDRLEASKKIATNFILDRPNDRFGLVVFAGESFTQCPLTIDHDRIVELFKDIRTGILEDGTAIGSGLATAVQRLKDSDAKSKVIILLTDGENNAGSIS
;
A
#
# COMPACT_ATOMS: atom_id res chain seq x y z
N MET A 1 -32.41 -2.45 24.90
CA MET A 1 -31.63 -2.25 23.66
C MET A 1 -32.64 -1.73 22.64
N ASN A 2 -32.49 -0.47 22.20
CA ASN A 2 -33.56 0.29 21.53
C ASN A 2 -33.60 -0.08 20.02
N ARG A 3 -34.81 -0.11 19.43
CA ARG A 3 -35.06 -0.46 18.01
C ARG A 3 -34.31 0.45 17.05
N ASP A 4 -34.06 1.68 17.45
CA ASP A 4 -33.34 2.69 16.68
C ASP A 4 -31.84 2.33 16.50
N ASN A 5 -31.20 1.69 17.49
CA ASN A 5 -29.82 1.21 17.40
C ASN A 5 -29.63 0.14 16.30
N TYR A 6 -30.61 -0.74 16.07
CA TYR A 6 -30.52 -1.76 15.01
C TYR A 6 -30.61 -1.16 13.61
N ILE A 7 -31.43 -0.12 13.47
CA ILE A 7 -31.59 0.58 12.18
C ILE A 7 -30.31 1.34 11.83
N GLU A 8 -29.68 1.99 12.82
CA GLU A 8 -28.39 2.68 12.62
C GLU A 8 -27.27 1.71 12.28
N ILE A 9 -27.15 0.59 13.01
CA ILE A 9 -26.13 -0.44 12.74
C ILE A 9 -26.33 -1.04 11.34
N PHE A 10 -27.59 -1.34 10.97
CA PHE A 10 -27.90 -1.90 9.66
C PHE A 10 -27.63 -0.90 8.53
N SER A 11 -28.01 0.37 8.70
CA SER A 11 -27.75 1.41 7.70
C SER A 11 -26.25 1.70 7.54
N ALA A 12 -25.49 1.71 8.63
CA ALA A 12 -24.04 1.88 8.60
C ALA A 12 -23.35 0.69 7.89
N ALA A 13 -23.78 -0.54 8.20
CA ALA A 13 -23.27 -1.74 7.54
C ALA A 13 -23.61 -1.77 6.05
N PHE A 14 -24.83 -1.38 5.69
CA PHE A 14 -25.28 -1.29 4.30
C PHE A 14 -24.50 -0.25 3.51
N ASN A 15 -24.34 0.96 4.06
CA ASN A 15 -23.55 2.02 3.44
C ASN A 15 -22.08 1.61 3.26
N LYS A 16 -21.50 1.00 4.27
CA LYS A 16 -20.13 0.50 4.19
C LYS A 16 -19.98 -0.56 3.10
N LEU A 17 -20.95 -1.51 3.01
CA LEU A 17 -20.87 -2.63 2.08
C LEU A 17 -21.17 -2.22 0.62
N PHE A 18 -22.11 -1.29 0.38
CA PHE A 18 -22.59 -0.97 -0.97
C PHE A 18 -22.10 0.37 -1.53
N ILE A 19 -21.73 1.33 -0.69
CA ILE A 19 -21.38 2.69 -1.11
C ILE A 19 -19.89 2.95 -0.95
N GLU A 20 -19.27 2.51 0.16
CA GLU A 20 -17.87 2.81 0.47
C GLU A 20 -16.89 1.73 0.01
N SER A 21 -17.35 0.49 -0.20
CA SER A 21 -16.46 -0.60 -0.63
C SER A 21 -16.15 -0.52 -2.11
N SER A 22 -14.88 -0.57 -2.46
CA SER A 22 -14.46 -0.86 -3.83
C SER A 22 -14.51 -2.37 -4.06
N TYR A 23 -15.19 -2.80 -5.14
CA TYR A 23 -15.29 -4.21 -5.50
C TYR A 23 -14.20 -4.59 -6.48
N HIS A 24 -13.43 -5.62 -6.17
CA HIS A 24 -12.38 -6.12 -7.06
C HIS A 24 -12.95 -6.66 -8.38
N SER A 25 -14.15 -7.25 -8.34
CA SER A 25 -14.79 -7.86 -9.49
C SER A 25 -16.27 -7.49 -9.59
N PRO A 26 -16.61 -6.26 -10.02
CA PRO A 26 -18.00 -5.78 -10.06
C PRO A 26 -18.88 -6.56 -11.05
N ASN A 27 -18.28 -7.28 -12.01
CA ASN A 27 -19.03 -8.08 -12.98
C ASN A 27 -19.87 -9.20 -12.35
N TRP A 28 -19.57 -9.64 -11.14
CA TRP A 28 -20.33 -10.64 -10.43
C TRP A 28 -21.74 -10.15 -10.01
N PHE A 29 -21.99 -8.86 -10.00
CA PHE A 29 -23.35 -8.34 -9.74
C PHE A 29 -24.37 -8.75 -10.80
N TRP A 30 -23.95 -9.11 -12.03
CA TRP A 30 -24.83 -9.70 -13.02
C TRP A 30 -25.48 -11.01 -12.56
N ALA A 31 -24.85 -11.72 -11.60
CA ALA A 31 -25.42 -12.92 -11.01
C ALA A 31 -26.71 -12.67 -10.22
N PHE A 32 -26.98 -11.42 -9.80
CA PHE A 32 -28.29 -11.09 -9.22
C PHE A 32 -29.46 -11.29 -10.17
N SER A 33 -29.23 -11.30 -11.49
CA SER A 33 -30.25 -11.60 -12.48
C SER A 33 -30.79 -13.05 -12.38
N ILE A 34 -30.09 -13.94 -11.67
CA ILE A 34 -30.52 -15.31 -11.41
C ILE A 34 -31.67 -15.34 -10.39
N ILE A 35 -31.73 -14.38 -9.45
CA ILE A 35 -32.75 -14.33 -8.39
C ILE A 35 -34.19 -14.27 -8.96
N PRO A 36 -34.54 -13.34 -9.88
CA PRO A 36 -35.85 -13.32 -10.45
C PRO A 36 -36.22 -14.61 -11.21
N VAL A 37 -35.22 -15.30 -11.81
CA VAL A 37 -35.44 -16.59 -12.48
C VAL A 37 -35.79 -17.67 -11.46
N ILE A 38 -35.08 -17.71 -10.32
CA ILE A 38 -35.37 -18.65 -9.22
C ILE A 38 -36.80 -18.38 -8.66
N ILE A 39 -37.14 -17.10 -8.47
CA ILE A 39 -38.49 -16.69 -7.98
C ILE A 39 -39.57 -17.12 -8.98
N ALA A 40 -39.37 -16.83 -10.26
CA ALA A 40 -40.31 -17.22 -11.32
C ALA A 40 -40.50 -18.75 -11.38
N TYR A 41 -39.41 -19.51 -11.34
CA TYR A 41 -39.42 -20.97 -11.29
C TYR A 41 -40.20 -21.48 -10.07
N TYR A 42 -39.99 -20.90 -8.90
CA TYR A 42 -40.70 -21.29 -7.67
C TYR A 42 -42.17 -21.04 -7.76
N ILE A 43 -42.60 -19.87 -8.28
CA ILE A 43 -44.02 -19.49 -8.46
C ILE A 43 -44.69 -20.46 -9.44
N LEU A 44 -44.05 -20.75 -10.59
CA LEU A 44 -44.62 -21.64 -11.61
C LEU A 44 -44.71 -23.08 -11.09
N LYS A 45 -43.73 -23.56 -10.37
CA LYS A 45 -43.70 -24.89 -9.77
C LYS A 45 -44.78 -25.02 -8.69
N ASN A 46 -44.83 -24.06 -7.76
CA ASN A 46 -45.81 -24.09 -6.66
C ASN A 46 -47.25 -23.94 -7.17
N SER A 47 -47.48 -23.32 -8.34
CA SER A 47 -48.80 -23.23 -8.98
C SER A 47 -49.23 -24.55 -9.60
N ASN A 48 -48.28 -25.40 -10.05
CA ASN A 48 -48.57 -26.66 -10.72
C ASN A 48 -48.63 -27.87 -9.76
N ASP A 49 -47.96 -27.77 -8.60
CA ASP A 49 -47.86 -28.88 -7.63
C ASP A 49 -48.98 -28.87 -6.57
N GLN A 50 -50.18 -28.35 -6.89
CA GLN A 50 -51.37 -28.63 -6.05
C GLN A 50 -51.75 -30.11 -6.24
N VAL A 51 -50.98 -30.98 -5.57
CA VAL A 51 -51.40 -32.36 -5.42
C VAL A 51 -52.62 -32.38 -4.50
N ASP A 52 -53.80 -32.42 -5.09
CA ASP A 52 -55.05 -32.66 -4.37
C ASP A 52 -55.03 -34.07 -3.79
N VAL A 53 -54.46 -34.22 -2.60
CA VAL A 53 -54.60 -35.47 -1.83
C VAL A 53 -56.00 -35.45 -1.23
N LYS A 54 -56.95 -36.07 -1.94
CA LYS A 54 -58.30 -36.26 -1.43
C LYS A 54 -58.26 -37.27 -0.27
N PHE A 55 -58.23 -36.76 0.94
CA PHE A 55 -58.50 -37.55 2.14
C PHE A 55 -60.00 -37.70 2.30
N SER A 56 -60.45 -38.92 2.50
CA SER A 56 -61.87 -39.28 2.63
C SER A 56 -62.50 -38.79 3.94
N SER A 57 -61.77 -38.18 4.87
CA SER A 57 -62.29 -37.63 6.13
C SER A 57 -61.40 -36.42 6.54
N SER A 58 -61.94 -35.22 6.49
CA SER A 58 -61.27 -33.98 6.88
C SER A 58 -61.78 -33.43 8.22
N GLU A 59 -62.44 -34.28 9.02
CA GLU A 59 -62.92 -33.84 10.33
C GLU A 59 -61.73 -33.81 11.33
N GLY A 60 -61.15 -32.63 11.52
CA GLY A 60 -60.20 -32.40 12.60
C GLY A 60 -58.87 -31.75 12.23
N PHE A 61 -58.56 -31.54 10.97
CA PHE A 61 -57.36 -30.77 10.61
C PHE A 61 -57.66 -29.27 10.56
N GLN A 62 -57.38 -28.57 11.66
CA GLN A 62 -57.27 -27.12 11.61
C GLN A 62 -56.04 -26.81 10.74
N GLU A 63 -56.22 -26.07 9.67
CA GLU A 63 -55.11 -25.52 8.88
C GLU A 63 -54.33 -24.57 9.78
N ASP A 64 -53.25 -25.07 10.38
CA ASP A 64 -52.34 -24.23 11.12
C ASP A 64 -51.64 -23.27 10.13
N ARG A 65 -52.05 -22.00 10.19
CA ARG A 65 -51.46 -20.93 9.37
C ARG A 65 -49.96 -20.90 9.45
N LEU A 66 -49.40 -21.33 10.59
CA LEU A 66 -47.94 -21.45 10.82
C LEU A 66 -47.30 -22.43 9.84
N PHE A 67 -47.86 -23.61 9.57
CA PHE A 67 -47.33 -24.56 8.62
C PHE A 67 -47.27 -24.04 7.19
N LYS A 68 -48.24 -23.22 6.79
CA LYS A 68 -48.27 -22.60 5.48
C LYS A 68 -47.12 -21.58 5.28
N TYR A 69 -46.67 -20.89 6.34
CA TYR A 69 -45.53 -20.00 6.27
C TYR A 69 -44.23 -20.76 6.36
N LEU A 70 -44.14 -21.84 7.17
CA LEU A 70 -42.91 -22.63 7.34
C LEU A 70 -42.46 -23.28 6.02
N GLN A 71 -43.37 -23.66 5.13
CA GLN A 71 -43.04 -24.26 3.83
C GLN A 71 -42.24 -23.30 2.90
N HIS A 72 -42.34 -21.98 3.11
CA HIS A 72 -41.63 -20.98 2.31
C HIS A 72 -40.23 -20.65 2.89
N ILE A 73 -39.94 -21.06 4.12
CA ILE A 73 -38.63 -20.80 4.78
C ILE A 73 -37.44 -21.33 3.98
N PRO A 74 -37.48 -22.57 3.46
CA PRO A 74 -36.34 -23.08 2.68
C PRO A 74 -36.09 -22.24 1.42
N PHE A 75 -37.14 -21.76 0.77
CA PHE A 75 -37.02 -20.90 -0.40
C PHE A 75 -36.35 -19.55 -0.07
N VAL A 76 -36.77 -18.93 1.04
CA VAL A 76 -36.18 -17.67 1.52
C VAL A 76 -34.71 -17.87 1.88
N LEU A 77 -34.36 -18.97 2.55
CA LEU A 77 -33.00 -19.29 2.92
C LEU A 77 -32.09 -19.50 1.69
N VAL A 78 -32.58 -20.17 0.64
CA VAL A 78 -31.83 -20.35 -0.61
C VAL A 78 -31.55 -19.00 -1.28
N ASN A 79 -32.55 -18.10 -1.36
CA ASN A 79 -32.35 -16.77 -1.94
C ASN A 79 -31.34 -15.94 -1.11
N LEU A 80 -31.42 -16.01 0.21
CA LEU A 80 -30.47 -15.33 1.09
C LEU A 80 -29.04 -15.86 0.90
N ALA A 81 -28.90 -17.17 0.75
CA ALA A 81 -27.62 -17.82 0.47
C ALA A 81 -27.04 -17.36 -0.88
N VAL A 82 -27.87 -17.27 -1.93
CA VAL A 82 -27.45 -16.77 -3.25
C VAL A 82 -26.98 -15.32 -3.15
N ILE A 83 -27.69 -14.46 -2.44
CA ILE A 83 -27.31 -13.06 -2.23
C ILE A 83 -25.96 -12.98 -1.52
N ALA A 84 -25.79 -13.72 -0.42
CA ALA A 84 -24.54 -13.74 0.35
C ALA A 84 -23.37 -14.27 -0.52
N PHE A 85 -23.62 -15.26 -1.36
CA PHE A 85 -22.62 -15.84 -2.25
C PHE A 85 -22.18 -14.84 -3.34
N VAL A 86 -23.12 -14.11 -3.95
CA VAL A 86 -22.80 -13.08 -4.95
C VAL A 86 -21.96 -11.96 -4.33
N ILE A 87 -22.32 -11.51 -3.11
CA ILE A 87 -21.54 -10.49 -2.38
C ILE A 87 -20.13 -11.02 -2.08
N ALA A 88 -20.00 -12.26 -1.65
CA ALA A 88 -18.69 -12.88 -1.37
C ALA A 88 -17.82 -12.96 -2.64
N LEU A 89 -18.41 -13.31 -3.79
CA LEU A 89 -17.68 -13.37 -5.08
C LEU A 89 -17.28 -11.99 -5.59
N ALA A 90 -18.05 -10.95 -5.31
CA ALA A 90 -17.72 -9.57 -5.64
C ALA A 90 -16.47 -9.08 -4.89
N ARG A 91 -16.03 -9.79 -3.83
CA ARG A 91 -14.85 -9.48 -3.01
C ARG A 91 -14.83 -8.02 -2.57
N PRO A 92 -15.71 -7.60 -1.66
CA PRO A 92 -15.65 -6.26 -1.13
C PRO A 92 -14.26 -6.05 -0.51
N GLN A 93 -13.55 -5.05 -1.00
CA GLN A 93 -12.27 -4.64 -0.45
C GLN A 93 -12.54 -3.44 0.44
N ASP A 94 -12.10 -3.50 1.69
CA ASP A 94 -12.01 -2.28 2.48
C ASP A 94 -11.07 -1.36 1.71
N ALA A 95 -11.61 -0.32 1.12
CA ALA A 95 -10.85 0.77 0.51
C ALA A 95 -10.23 1.66 1.61
N LYS A 96 -9.64 1.07 2.63
CA LYS A 96 -8.41 1.57 3.18
C LYS A 96 -7.36 1.25 2.11
N SER A 97 -7.56 1.83 0.92
CA SER A 97 -6.45 2.08 0.06
C SER A 97 -5.41 2.65 1.01
N TRP A 98 -4.29 2.02 1.06
CA TRP A 98 -3.06 2.74 1.10
C TRP A 98 -3.17 3.74 -0.08
N GLU A 99 -3.99 4.81 0.08
CA GLU A 99 -3.61 6.09 -0.43
C GLU A 99 -2.25 6.26 0.24
N GLN A 100 -1.24 5.70 -0.40
CA GLN A 100 0.01 6.39 -0.47
C GLN A 100 -0.43 7.78 -0.91
N THR A 101 -0.73 8.61 0.08
CA THR A 101 -0.61 10.03 -0.08
C THR A 101 0.74 10.11 -0.74
N LYS A 102 0.76 10.32 -2.06
CA LYS A 102 1.97 10.72 -2.76
C LYS A 102 2.28 12.09 -2.19
N THR A 103 2.72 12.09 -0.95
CA THR A 103 3.52 13.15 -0.40
C THR A 103 4.70 13.12 -1.35
N GLN A 104 4.69 14.07 -2.29
CA GLN A 104 5.72 14.16 -3.32
C GLN A 104 6.99 14.45 -2.54
N GLY A 105 7.65 13.38 -2.13
CA GLY A 105 8.94 13.43 -1.48
C GLY A 105 9.95 14.05 -2.43
N ILE A 106 10.97 14.65 -1.88
CA ILE A 106 12.13 15.18 -2.60
C ILE A 106 13.09 14.02 -2.84
N ASP A 107 13.67 13.96 -4.03
CA ASP A 107 14.75 13.04 -4.32
C ASP A 107 16.07 13.71 -3.99
N MET A 108 16.80 13.12 -3.07
CA MET A 108 18.08 13.66 -2.59
C MET A 108 19.20 12.65 -2.79
N VAL A 109 20.33 13.13 -3.29
CA VAL A 109 21.57 12.34 -3.33
C VAL A 109 22.60 12.99 -2.40
N LEU A 110 23.06 12.21 -1.44
CA LEU A 110 24.17 12.56 -0.58
C LEU A 110 25.46 12.18 -1.29
N SER A 111 26.32 13.15 -1.58
CA SER A 111 27.64 12.96 -2.14
C SER A 111 28.68 13.19 -1.04
N MET A 112 29.28 12.10 -0.55
CA MET A 112 30.15 12.11 0.61
C MET A 112 31.60 11.92 0.21
N ASP A 113 32.43 12.83 0.67
CA ASP A 113 33.90 12.77 0.57
C ASP A 113 34.46 11.69 1.51
N ILE A 114 35.27 10.80 0.96
CA ILE A 114 35.98 9.76 1.73
C ILE A 114 37.51 9.81 1.54
N SER A 115 37.99 10.97 1.09
CA SER A 115 39.45 11.23 0.98
C SER A 115 40.15 11.19 2.36
N THR A 116 41.46 11.05 2.34
CA THR A 116 42.26 10.93 3.59
C THR A 116 42.20 12.17 4.46
N SER A 117 41.87 13.37 3.92
CA SER A 117 41.68 14.61 4.68
C SER A 117 40.48 14.52 5.66
N MET A 118 39.49 13.65 5.35
CA MET A 118 38.33 13.42 6.22
C MET A 118 38.65 12.66 7.51
N ASN A 119 39.89 12.12 7.68
CA ASN A 119 40.35 11.56 8.93
C ASN A 119 40.87 12.61 9.93
N ALA A 120 40.82 13.90 9.59
CA ALA A 120 41.29 14.97 10.49
C ALA A 120 40.49 14.97 11.81
N PRO A 121 41.16 15.06 12.98
CA PRO A 121 40.54 14.93 14.31
C PRO A 121 39.99 16.24 14.85
N ASP A 122 39.75 17.23 14.01
CA ASP A 122 39.13 18.52 14.40
C ASP A 122 37.65 18.39 14.79
N PHE A 123 36.98 17.31 14.30
CA PHE A 123 35.70 16.85 14.80
C PHE A 123 35.87 15.53 15.55
N LYS A 124 35.01 15.26 16.54
CA LYS A 124 35.12 14.01 17.33
C LYS A 124 34.14 12.96 16.79
N PRO A 125 34.58 11.74 16.43
CA PRO A 125 35.99 11.26 16.49
C PRO A 125 36.85 11.83 15.34
N ASP A 126 36.31 11.98 14.14
CA ASP A 126 36.92 12.56 12.95
C ASP A 126 35.83 13.23 12.07
N ARG A 127 36.23 13.89 10.98
CA ARG A 127 35.32 14.56 10.05
C ARG A 127 34.38 13.59 9.38
N LEU A 128 34.86 12.40 8.99
CA LEU A 128 34.05 11.40 8.29
C LEU A 128 32.90 10.91 9.19
N GLU A 129 33.20 10.51 10.40
CA GLU A 129 32.22 10.01 11.36
C GLU A 129 31.23 11.10 11.78
N ALA A 130 31.71 12.35 11.94
CA ALA A 130 30.82 13.49 12.19
C ALA A 130 29.85 13.73 11.02
N SER A 131 30.35 13.65 9.77
CA SER A 131 29.53 13.80 8.56
C SER A 131 28.50 12.68 8.43
N LYS A 132 28.87 11.42 8.70
CA LYS A 132 27.94 10.27 8.72
C LYS A 132 26.83 10.47 9.74
N LYS A 133 27.16 10.93 10.94
CA LYS A 133 26.18 11.17 12.00
C LYS A 133 25.19 12.26 11.61
N ILE A 134 25.67 13.37 11.03
CA ILE A 134 24.81 14.47 10.56
C ILE A 134 23.90 13.97 9.43
N ALA A 135 24.47 13.24 8.45
CA ALA A 135 23.71 12.68 7.33
C ALA A 135 22.65 11.67 7.80
N THR A 136 22.99 10.81 8.76
CA THR A 136 22.04 9.85 9.35
C THR A 136 20.85 10.56 10.00
N ASN A 137 21.09 11.55 10.83
CA ASN A 137 20.03 12.32 11.47
C ASN A 137 19.15 13.03 10.42
N PHE A 138 19.79 13.63 9.42
CA PHE A 138 19.11 14.30 8.33
C PHE A 138 18.16 13.38 7.54
N ILE A 139 18.58 12.14 7.29
CA ILE A 139 17.78 11.12 6.59
C ILE A 139 16.59 10.70 7.46
N LEU A 140 16.82 10.41 8.75
CA LEU A 140 15.78 9.94 9.67
C LEU A 140 14.69 10.98 9.94
N ASP A 141 15.02 12.25 9.85
CA ASP A 141 14.04 13.36 10.00
C ASP A 141 13.12 13.52 8.80
N ARG A 142 13.32 12.75 7.70
CA ARG A 142 12.61 12.92 6.41
C ARG A 142 12.02 11.61 5.90
N PRO A 143 11.01 11.04 6.55
CA PRO A 143 10.51 9.69 6.27
C PRO A 143 9.87 9.52 4.89
N ASN A 144 9.52 10.62 4.20
CA ASN A 144 8.82 10.57 2.91
C ASN A 144 9.75 10.85 1.71
N ASP A 145 11.00 11.25 1.96
CA ASP A 145 11.95 11.60 0.91
C ASP A 145 12.75 10.37 0.47
N ARG A 146 13.18 10.33 -0.79
CA ARG A 146 14.08 9.29 -1.28
C ARG A 146 15.51 9.78 -1.21
N PHE A 147 16.38 8.91 -0.75
CA PHE A 147 17.79 9.20 -0.65
C PHE A 147 18.61 8.24 -1.51
N GLY A 148 19.66 8.76 -2.12
CA GLY A 148 20.73 8.01 -2.72
C GLY A 148 22.07 8.39 -2.07
N LEU A 149 23.07 7.52 -2.20
CA LEU A 149 24.38 7.72 -1.60
C LEU A 149 25.47 7.51 -2.65
N VAL A 150 26.25 8.54 -2.86
CA VAL A 150 27.45 8.55 -3.68
C VAL A 150 28.64 8.85 -2.76
N VAL A 151 29.69 8.08 -2.89
CA VAL A 151 30.98 8.36 -2.22
C VAL A 151 32.01 8.77 -3.26
N PHE A 152 32.89 9.65 -2.91
CA PHE A 152 33.97 10.07 -3.81
C PHE A 152 35.29 10.35 -3.05
N ALA A 153 36.38 10.15 -3.76
CA ALA A 153 37.72 10.55 -3.41
C ALA A 153 38.44 10.97 -4.71
N GLY A 154 39.50 10.32 -5.17
CA GLY A 154 40.09 10.54 -6.49
C GLY A 154 39.13 10.15 -7.64
N GLU A 155 38.24 9.24 -7.38
CA GLU A 155 37.12 8.79 -8.24
C GLU A 155 35.81 8.76 -7.47
N SER A 156 34.67 8.48 -8.17
CA SER A 156 33.36 8.46 -7.55
C SER A 156 32.63 7.15 -7.78
N PHE A 157 31.89 6.70 -6.76
CA PHE A 157 31.12 5.46 -6.78
C PHE A 157 29.73 5.63 -6.17
N THR A 158 28.73 4.99 -6.77
CA THR A 158 27.37 4.95 -6.21
C THR A 158 27.27 3.83 -5.19
N GLN A 159 27.20 4.18 -3.92
CA GLN A 159 27.03 3.22 -2.82
C GLN A 159 25.58 2.73 -2.71
N CYS A 160 24.62 3.62 -2.92
CA CYS A 160 23.20 3.30 -2.90
C CYS A 160 22.44 4.11 -3.96
N PRO A 161 21.63 3.48 -4.82
CA PRO A 161 20.69 4.20 -5.67
C PRO A 161 19.59 4.85 -4.85
N LEU A 162 18.75 5.71 -5.48
CA LEU A 162 17.61 6.33 -4.81
C LEU A 162 16.67 5.28 -4.23
N THR A 163 16.43 5.35 -2.93
CA THR A 163 15.56 4.45 -2.17
C THR A 163 14.79 5.19 -1.10
N ILE A 164 13.64 4.65 -0.71
CA ILE A 164 12.86 5.07 0.46
C ILE A 164 13.26 4.28 1.73
N ASP A 165 14.08 3.24 1.57
CA ASP A 165 14.57 2.42 2.67
C ASP A 165 15.74 3.14 3.37
N HIS A 166 15.40 3.96 4.36
CA HIS A 166 16.36 4.75 5.11
C HIS A 166 17.26 3.89 6.00
N ASP A 167 16.71 2.80 6.54
CA ASP A 167 17.50 1.88 7.38
C ASP A 167 18.64 1.26 6.60
N ARG A 168 18.38 0.94 5.33
CA ARG A 168 19.41 0.41 4.43
C ARG A 168 20.54 1.40 4.18
N ILE A 169 20.22 2.68 3.97
CA ILE A 169 21.23 3.73 3.76
C ILE A 169 22.07 3.93 5.04
N VAL A 170 21.39 3.98 6.19
CA VAL A 170 22.06 4.12 7.50
C VAL A 170 23.00 2.93 7.77
N GLU A 171 22.61 1.72 7.37
CA GLU A 171 23.49 0.56 7.46
C GLU A 171 24.73 0.71 6.58
N LEU A 172 24.57 1.18 5.33
CA LEU A 172 25.67 1.39 4.40
C LEU A 172 26.67 2.46 4.89
N PHE A 173 26.22 3.47 5.64
CA PHE A 173 27.14 4.43 6.25
C PHE A 173 28.18 3.79 7.19
N LYS A 174 27.83 2.67 7.85
CA LYS A 174 28.77 1.98 8.76
C LYS A 174 29.94 1.38 8.03
N ASP A 175 29.75 1.01 6.76
CA ASP A 175 30.79 0.36 5.94
C ASP A 175 31.68 1.36 5.21
N ILE A 176 31.30 2.64 5.16
CA ILE A 176 32.08 3.70 4.52
C ILE A 176 33.31 3.99 5.35
N ARG A 177 34.47 3.94 4.69
CA ARG A 177 35.79 4.23 5.30
C ARG A 177 36.64 4.97 4.28
N THR A 178 37.61 5.73 4.75
CA THR A 178 38.68 6.28 3.91
C THR A 178 39.54 5.14 3.34
N GLY A 179 40.10 5.34 2.14
CA GLY A 179 40.96 4.35 1.48
C GLY A 179 40.24 3.22 0.75
N ILE A 180 38.94 3.28 0.57
CA ILE A 180 38.18 2.37 -0.31
C ILE A 180 38.40 2.74 -1.78
N LEU A 181 38.51 4.03 -2.09
CA LEU A 181 38.79 4.58 -3.41
C LEU A 181 40.23 5.13 -3.44
N GLU A 182 40.79 5.34 -4.66
CA GLU A 182 42.06 6.02 -4.82
C GLU A 182 42.00 7.39 -4.15
N ASP A 183 43.09 7.75 -3.48
CA ASP A 183 43.20 8.99 -2.72
C ASP A 183 43.19 10.21 -3.64
N GLY A 184 42.59 11.28 -3.15
CA GLY A 184 42.34 12.52 -3.88
C GLY A 184 40.93 13.01 -3.61
N THR A 185 40.59 14.21 -4.11
CA THR A 185 39.29 14.80 -3.90
C THR A 185 38.74 15.33 -5.23
N ALA A 186 37.98 14.49 -5.95
CA ALA A 186 37.42 14.79 -7.23
C ALA A 186 35.92 15.21 -7.04
N ILE A 187 35.65 16.40 -6.52
CA ILE A 187 34.31 16.93 -6.23
C ILE A 187 33.44 16.92 -7.49
N GLY A 188 34.00 17.35 -8.63
CA GLY A 188 33.29 17.36 -9.91
C GLY A 188 32.78 16.00 -10.33
N SER A 189 33.59 14.92 -10.13
CA SER A 189 33.19 13.53 -10.40
C SER A 189 32.07 13.06 -9.47
N GLY A 190 32.17 13.39 -8.18
CA GLY A 190 31.14 13.10 -7.18
C GLY A 190 29.80 13.75 -7.53
N LEU A 191 29.83 15.03 -7.88
CA LEU A 191 28.63 15.76 -8.33
C LEU A 191 28.06 15.22 -9.63
N ALA A 192 28.89 14.92 -10.63
CA ALA A 192 28.45 14.37 -11.91
C ALA A 192 27.72 13.03 -11.72
N THR A 193 28.28 12.16 -10.87
CA THR A 193 27.67 10.88 -10.51
C THR A 193 26.34 11.07 -9.79
N ALA A 194 26.27 12.03 -8.85
CA ALA A 194 25.02 12.36 -8.15
C ALA A 194 23.94 12.89 -9.11
N VAL A 195 24.29 13.79 -10.05
CA VAL A 195 23.40 14.29 -11.10
C VAL A 195 22.88 13.13 -11.95
N GLN A 196 23.76 12.21 -12.34
CA GLN A 196 23.39 11.05 -13.15
C GLN A 196 22.34 10.17 -12.41
N ARG A 197 22.46 10.00 -11.10
CA ARG A 197 21.47 9.23 -10.30
C ARG A 197 20.13 9.93 -10.17
N LEU A 198 20.09 11.25 -10.27
CA LEU A 198 18.85 12.04 -10.25
C LEU A 198 18.23 12.23 -11.63
N LYS A 199 18.94 11.93 -12.71
CA LYS A 199 18.49 12.16 -14.09
C LYS A 199 17.17 11.44 -14.37
N ASP A 200 17.09 10.17 -14.01
CA ASP A 200 15.96 9.30 -14.31
C ASP A 200 14.86 9.35 -13.24
N SER A 201 14.96 10.28 -12.30
CA SER A 201 13.95 10.51 -11.26
C SER A 201 12.77 11.31 -11.81
N ASP A 202 11.55 10.93 -11.46
CA ASP A 202 10.31 11.65 -11.79
C ASP A 202 9.91 12.69 -10.72
N ALA A 203 10.72 12.86 -9.67
CA ALA A 203 10.43 13.83 -8.62
C ALA A 203 10.46 15.27 -9.14
N LYS A 204 9.52 16.10 -8.65
CA LYS A 204 9.47 17.53 -9.00
C LYS A 204 10.65 18.30 -8.45
N SER A 205 11.16 17.90 -7.29
CA SER A 205 12.31 18.52 -6.63
C SER A 205 13.42 17.48 -6.48
N LYS A 206 14.61 17.88 -6.91
CA LYS A 206 15.83 17.07 -6.88
C LYS A 206 16.93 17.86 -6.21
N VAL A 207 17.59 17.28 -5.22
CA VAL A 207 18.60 17.96 -4.42
C VAL A 207 19.86 17.10 -4.33
N ILE A 208 21.02 17.72 -4.42
CA ILE A 208 22.30 17.09 -4.11
C ILE A 208 22.87 17.78 -2.89
N ILE A 209 23.28 16.98 -1.91
CA ILE A 209 23.95 17.45 -0.70
C ILE A 209 25.36 16.95 -0.75
N LEU A 210 26.31 17.89 -0.83
CA LEU A 210 27.72 17.61 -0.84
C LEU A 210 28.29 17.69 0.59
N LEU A 211 28.98 16.66 1.02
CA LEU A 211 29.67 16.57 2.30
C LEU A 211 31.18 16.40 2.03
N THR A 212 31.92 17.49 2.13
CA THR A 212 33.37 17.58 1.84
C THR A 212 34.03 18.61 2.74
N ASP A 213 35.31 18.54 2.88
CA ASP A 213 36.13 19.57 3.53
C ASP A 213 36.54 20.72 2.58
N GLY A 214 36.19 20.62 1.29
CA GLY A 214 36.20 21.73 0.35
C GLY A 214 37.43 21.85 -0.56
N GLU A 215 38.44 20.98 -0.48
CA GLU A 215 39.62 21.04 -1.34
C GLU A 215 39.51 20.08 -2.54
N ASN A 216 39.29 20.63 -3.75
CA ASN A 216 39.31 19.86 -5.01
C ASN A 216 40.72 19.76 -5.55
N ASN A 217 41.30 18.56 -5.53
CA ASN A 217 42.68 18.33 -5.99
C ASN A 217 42.85 17.22 -7.02
N ALA A 218 41.74 16.58 -7.41
CA ALA A 218 41.72 15.47 -8.37
C ALA A 218 40.51 15.55 -9.29
N GLY A 219 40.53 14.72 -10.34
CA GLY A 219 39.43 14.58 -11.30
C GLY A 219 39.56 15.44 -12.54
N SER A 220 38.85 15.05 -13.62
CA SER A 220 38.86 15.72 -14.91
C SER A 220 37.84 16.87 -15.02
N ILE A 221 36.94 16.98 -14.05
CA ILE A 221 35.88 17.99 -13.98
C ILE A 221 36.24 18.94 -12.80
N SER A 222 36.50 20.19 -13.12
CA SER A 222 36.85 21.24 -12.14
C SER A 222 35.66 22.14 -11.86
#